data_96b78b396f1ed04500d49b94b0353a57
#
_entry.id   96b78b396f1ed04500d49b94b0353a57
#
_cell.length_a   1.000
_cell.length_b   1.000
_cell.length_c   1.000
_cell.angle_alpha   90.00
_cell.angle_beta   90.00
_cell.angle_gamma   90.00
#
_symmetry.space_group_name_H-M   'P 1'
#
loop_
_entity.id
_entity.type
_entity.pdbx_description
1 polymer ?
#
loop_
_entity_poly.entity_id
_entity_poly.type
_entity_poly.pdbx_seq_one_letter_code
_entity_poly.pdbx_strand_id
1 'polypeptide(L)'
;MADQWQLEVTLYGPFQARWSGGAEIEIKSAKLRGLIAMLAVGGDARRSRSYIQDMLWGRSGPEHGRASLRQALSALRTLLGDRFTEVFDVTKDGVRLQSGSVVAQGTPRDGLFLEGIDIKEDGFEDWLRTQRSAADAAPGERPPGRVQPIVVVTPFLVLSGDGPQDAVLGDLIAQEVTRALSRMQLLSVISHLSSRTIDPSVITLPSLRDTLDCDYVTAGSLRRFGGRIAIDVDFVDGHNGRVFWSRSFAEDERALLESGSETIRSIAMQVAQTILAASVTVAGSRPLADVESHALMMSAIGLMHQMKLAGFARARSHLEEVVAREPGHAVPLAWLGEWYVLSIAQGWSVDKAQDTAKAETCLARALDLDPFDPLALTIDGNVQTMLQNRLDIAQDRFTEALALDPNNSLAWLSKGALAAFRGEGALAVECTGHARRLSPLDPRRDFFDSLTATAHLANQDYESALDLADRSLEANPRHASTMRVRTIALELMGRHAEAVQAAESLRRHDRDFTVAGYLAAHPAASYRTGNDWANALRRAGIPDT
;
A
#
# COMPACT_ATOMS: atom_id res chain seq x y z
N MET A 1 -25.94 -2.50 43.39
CA MET A 1 -25.50 -2.04 42.07
C MET A 1 -26.33 -0.79 41.77
N ALA A 2 -25.72 0.38 41.74
CA ALA A 2 -26.43 1.61 41.43
C ALA A 2 -26.94 1.52 39.99
N ASP A 3 -28.21 1.80 39.78
CA ASP A 3 -28.82 1.93 38.43
C ASP A 3 -28.03 2.98 37.65
N GLN A 4 -27.22 2.51 36.70
CA GLN A 4 -26.37 3.36 35.89
C GLN A 4 -27.23 3.91 34.74
N TRP A 5 -27.71 5.13 34.92
CA TRP A 5 -28.51 5.81 33.92
C TRP A 5 -27.67 6.06 32.65
N GLN A 6 -28.18 5.62 31.50
CA GLN A 6 -27.55 5.81 30.20
C GLN A 6 -28.47 6.62 29.29
N LEU A 7 -27.88 7.47 28.45
CA LEU A 7 -28.58 8.15 27.37
C LEU A 7 -28.63 7.22 26.16
N GLU A 8 -29.78 6.67 25.85
CA GLU A 8 -30.02 5.87 24.64
C GLU A 8 -30.33 6.79 23.47
N VAL A 9 -29.60 6.63 22.37
CA VAL A 9 -29.73 7.46 21.17
C VAL A 9 -29.96 6.57 19.97
N THR A 10 -31.11 6.74 19.30
CA THR A 10 -31.40 6.01 18.05
C THR A 10 -30.76 6.74 16.88
N LEU A 11 -29.90 6.05 16.16
CA LEU A 11 -29.15 6.61 15.02
C LEU A 11 -29.68 6.13 13.66
N TYR A 12 -30.42 5.03 13.60
CA TYR A 12 -31.04 4.53 12.38
C TYR A 12 -32.56 4.75 12.42
N GLY A 13 -33.12 5.31 11.37
CA GLY A 13 -34.46 5.88 11.36
C GLY A 13 -34.49 7.31 11.93
N PRO A 14 -35.67 7.83 12.32
CA PRO A 14 -35.79 9.14 12.96
C PRO A 14 -34.99 9.21 14.26
N PHE A 15 -34.17 10.24 14.42
CA PHE A 15 -33.36 10.42 15.63
C PHE A 15 -34.24 10.57 16.88
N GLN A 16 -33.97 9.72 17.88
CA GLN A 16 -34.62 9.78 19.20
C GLN A 16 -33.53 9.71 20.29
N ALA A 17 -33.81 10.34 21.42
CA ALA A 17 -32.98 10.28 22.61
C ALA A 17 -33.88 10.06 23.84
N ARG A 18 -33.46 9.12 24.72
CA ARG A 18 -34.18 8.81 25.97
C ARG A 18 -33.22 8.36 27.06
N TRP A 19 -33.60 8.52 28.30
CA TRP A 19 -32.89 7.87 29.40
C TRP A 19 -33.26 6.39 29.47
N SER A 20 -32.32 5.53 29.85
CA SER A 20 -32.58 4.10 30.06
C SER A 20 -33.75 3.88 31.06
N GLY A 21 -34.82 3.23 30.58
CA GLY A 21 -36.04 3.04 31.37
C GLY A 21 -36.88 4.31 31.65
N GLY A 22 -36.61 5.43 31.00
CA GLY A 22 -37.27 6.74 31.24
C GLY A 22 -37.96 7.34 30.02
N ALA A 23 -38.43 8.61 30.21
CA ALA A 23 -39.11 9.35 29.19
C ALA A 23 -38.19 9.80 28.04
N GLU A 24 -38.76 9.99 26.86
CA GLU A 24 -38.09 10.55 25.69
C GLU A 24 -37.67 12.01 25.94
N ILE A 25 -36.50 12.36 25.42
CA ILE A 25 -35.93 13.71 25.49
C ILE A 25 -36.12 14.37 24.13
N GLU A 26 -37.01 15.38 24.07
CA GLU A 26 -37.28 16.08 22.83
C GLU A 26 -36.14 17.04 22.47
N ILE A 27 -35.32 16.71 21.48
CA ILE A 27 -34.24 17.55 20.95
C ILE A 27 -34.67 18.16 19.63
N LYS A 28 -35.18 19.42 19.67
CA LYS A 28 -35.75 20.09 18.48
C LYS A 28 -34.71 20.49 17.44
N SER A 29 -33.51 20.88 17.85
CA SER A 29 -32.50 21.43 16.95
C SER A 29 -31.81 20.30 16.18
N ALA A 30 -31.82 20.36 14.83
CA ALA A 30 -31.10 19.45 13.97
C ALA A 30 -29.58 19.43 14.27
N LYS A 31 -28.99 20.62 14.54
CA LYS A 31 -27.56 20.72 14.88
C LYS A 31 -27.20 20.08 16.24
N LEU A 32 -28.12 20.11 17.22
CA LEU A 32 -27.93 19.40 18.49
C LEU A 32 -28.02 17.89 18.30
N ARG A 33 -28.98 17.41 17.49
CA ARG A 33 -29.10 15.99 17.13
C ARG A 33 -27.84 15.51 16.37
N GLY A 34 -27.36 16.32 15.40
CA GLY A 34 -26.12 16.05 14.68
C GLY A 34 -24.88 16.01 15.59
N LEU A 35 -24.77 16.93 16.55
CA LEU A 35 -23.67 16.95 17.53
C LEU A 35 -23.63 15.67 18.37
N ILE A 36 -24.78 15.27 18.91
CA ILE A 36 -24.88 14.05 19.73
C ILE A 36 -24.53 12.82 18.89
N ALA A 37 -25.08 12.73 17.66
CA ALA A 37 -24.83 11.62 16.76
C ALA A 37 -23.34 11.50 16.38
N MET A 38 -22.69 12.63 16.03
CA MET A 38 -21.26 12.66 15.71
C MET A 38 -20.38 12.19 16.89
N LEU A 39 -20.75 12.57 18.11
CA LEU A 39 -20.04 12.15 19.31
C LEU A 39 -20.32 10.68 19.64
N ALA A 40 -21.56 10.21 19.47
CA ALA A 40 -21.96 8.83 19.71
C ALA A 40 -21.28 7.84 18.74
N VAL A 41 -21.19 8.19 17.45
CA VAL A 41 -20.45 7.41 16.44
C VAL A 41 -18.93 7.44 16.71
N GLY A 42 -18.41 8.53 17.25
CA GLY A 42 -16.99 8.68 17.58
C GLY A 42 -16.55 7.90 18.82
N GLY A 43 -17.44 7.26 19.54
CA GLY A 43 -17.15 6.53 20.78
C GLY A 43 -16.52 7.43 21.85
N ASP A 44 -15.47 6.93 22.51
CA ASP A 44 -14.75 7.68 23.58
C ASP A 44 -13.81 8.77 23.05
N ALA A 45 -13.74 8.99 21.73
CA ALA A 45 -12.82 9.95 21.14
C ALA A 45 -13.27 11.40 21.41
N ARG A 46 -12.36 12.21 21.94
CA ARG A 46 -12.59 13.64 22.11
C ARG A 46 -12.53 14.34 20.74
N ARG A 47 -13.59 15.09 20.40
CA ARG A 47 -13.61 15.92 19.19
C ARG A 47 -13.20 17.34 19.52
N SER A 48 -12.26 17.92 18.75
CA SER A 48 -11.84 19.30 18.96
C SER A 48 -12.99 20.27 18.70
N ARG A 49 -12.95 21.43 19.35
CA ARG A 49 -13.99 22.45 19.15
C ARG A 49 -13.99 22.99 17.72
N SER A 50 -12.82 23.11 17.08
CA SER A 50 -12.71 23.51 15.68
C SER A 50 -13.38 22.50 14.76
N TYR A 51 -13.08 21.21 14.93
CA TYR A 51 -13.74 20.15 14.15
C TYR A 51 -15.28 20.23 14.25
N ILE A 52 -15.82 20.33 15.47
CA ILE A 52 -17.27 20.42 15.67
C ILE A 52 -17.85 21.69 15.02
N GLN A 53 -17.11 22.81 15.06
CA GLN A 53 -17.51 24.06 14.43
C GLN A 53 -17.55 23.95 12.91
N ASP A 54 -16.50 23.39 12.31
CA ASP A 54 -16.41 23.19 10.87
C ASP A 54 -17.52 22.27 10.34
N MET A 55 -17.82 21.21 11.10
CA MET A 55 -18.88 20.26 10.75
C MET A 55 -20.28 20.85 10.85
N LEU A 56 -20.58 21.63 11.87
CA LEU A 56 -21.95 22.07 12.16
C LEU A 56 -22.22 23.58 11.90
N TRP A 57 -21.17 24.38 11.71
CA TRP A 57 -21.25 25.83 11.49
C TRP A 57 -20.13 26.35 10.56
N GLY A 58 -19.61 25.52 9.66
CA GLY A 58 -18.49 25.85 8.77
C GLY A 58 -18.73 27.09 7.90
N ARG A 59 -19.97 27.29 7.45
CA ARG A 59 -20.36 28.46 6.65
C ARG A 59 -20.46 29.76 7.43
N SER A 60 -20.44 29.73 8.76
CA SER A 60 -20.70 30.89 9.61
C SER A 60 -19.47 31.71 10.00
N GLY A 61 -18.27 31.30 9.60
CA GLY A 61 -17.00 31.89 10.03
C GLY A 61 -16.60 31.52 11.47
N PRO A 62 -15.30 31.63 11.82
CA PRO A 62 -14.77 31.05 13.07
C PRO A 62 -15.34 31.63 14.37
N GLU A 63 -15.60 32.94 14.42
CA GLU A 63 -16.13 33.58 15.63
C GLU A 63 -17.59 33.21 15.89
N HIS A 64 -18.40 33.22 14.83
CA HIS A 64 -19.81 32.84 14.92
C HIS A 64 -19.94 31.33 15.22
N GLY A 65 -19.11 30.49 14.63
CA GLY A 65 -19.03 29.05 14.94
C GLY A 65 -18.71 28.79 16.42
N ARG A 66 -17.76 29.53 17.01
CA ARG A 66 -17.43 29.45 18.45
C ARG A 66 -18.61 29.86 19.33
N ALA A 67 -19.30 30.93 18.98
CA ALA A 67 -20.49 31.40 19.71
C ALA A 67 -21.63 30.38 19.62
N SER A 68 -21.90 29.85 18.42
CA SER A 68 -22.93 28.86 18.16
C SER A 68 -22.66 27.53 18.90
N LEU A 69 -21.44 27.04 18.93
CA LEU A 69 -21.08 25.84 19.71
C LEU A 69 -21.27 26.05 21.21
N ARG A 70 -20.88 27.21 21.75
CA ARG A 70 -21.14 27.54 23.18
C ARG A 70 -22.64 27.55 23.48
N GLN A 71 -23.43 28.14 22.60
CA GLN A 71 -24.88 28.19 22.74
C GLN A 71 -25.51 26.79 22.67
N ALA A 72 -25.03 25.93 21.74
CA ALA A 72 -25.44 24.54 21.60
C ALA A 72 -25.15 23.71 22.87
N LEU A 73 -23.94 23.82 23.43
CA LEU A 73 -23.58 23.16 24.67
C LEU A 73 -24.36 23.68 25.87
N SER A 74 -24.67 25.00 25.92
CA SER A 74 -25.54 25.58 26.94
C SER A 74 -26.97 25.05 26.85
N ALA A 75 -27.51 24.95 25.63
CA ALA A 75 -28.83 24.37 25.39
C ALA A 75 -28.92 22.90 25.81
N LEU A 76 -27.89 22.10 25.51
CA LEU A 76 -27.79 20.70 25.97
C LEU A 76 -27.72 20.64 27.50
N ARG A 77 -26.96 21.52 28.14
CA ARG A 77 -26.89 21.58 29.62
C ARG A 77 -28.23 21.88 30.24
N THR A 78 -29.00 22.83 29.66
CA THR A 78 -30.35 23.13 30.14
C THR A 78 -31.31 21.97 29.93
N LEU A 79 -31.18 21.24 28.79
CA LEU A 79 -32.06 20.14 28.44
C LEU A 79 -31.81 18.89 29.32
N LEU A 80 -30.55 18.59 29.61
CA LEU A 80 -30.14 17.39 30.37
C LEU A 80 -30.03 17.63 31.89
N GLY A 81 -30.04 18.91 32.31
CA GLY A 81 -29.93 19.29 33.70
C GLY A 81 -28.63 18.81 34.36
N ASP A 82 -28.73 18.32 35.59
CA ASP A 82 -27.59 17.83 36.38
C ASP A 82 -26.83 16.67 35.73
N ARG A 83 -27.51 15.89 34.87
CA ARG A 83 -26.91 14.75 34.14
C ARG A 83 -26.02 15.17 32.97
N PHE A 84 -26.00 16.46 32.58
CA PHE A 84 -25.14 16.92 31.49
C PHE A 84 -23.66 16.54 31.71
N THR A 85 -23.14 16.70 32.94
CA THR A 85 -21.75 16.39 33.27
C THR A 85 -21.47 14.90 33.39
N GLU A 86 -22.50 14.07 33.53
CA GLU A 86 -22.39 12.62 33.50
C GLU A 86 -22.30 12.08 32.06
N VAL A 87 -22.88 12.82 31.09
CA VAL A 87 -22.92 12.44 29.67
C VAL A 87 -21.78 13.10 28.89
N PHE A 88 -21.51 14.40 29.13
CA PHE A 88 -20.55 15.19 28.35
C PHE A 88 -19.35 15.64 29.17
N ASP A 89 -18.16 15.31 28.71
CA ASP A 89 -16.91 15.90 29.17
C ASP A 89 -16.51 17.05 28.22
N VAL A 90 -16.73 18.29 28.68
CA VAL A 90 -16.51 19.52 27.89
C VAL A 90 -15.32 20.26 28.47
N THR A 91 -14.25 20.38 27.69
CA THR A 91 -13.04 21.14 28.04
C THR A 91 -12.87 22.34 27.11
N LYS A 92 -11.84 23.16 27.37
CA LYS A 92 -11.45 24.25 26.46
C LYS A 92 -11.00 23.75 25.08
N ASP A 93 -10.50 22.52 24.99
CA ASP A 93 -9.89 21.95 23.79
C ASP A 93 -10.88 21.10 22.98
N GLY A 94 -11.93 20.54 23.60
CA GLY A 94 -12.88 19.69 22.90
C GLY A 94 -14.04 19.18 23.73
N VAL A 95 -14.86 18.34 23.08
CA VAL A 95 -16.04 17.68 23.66
C VAL A 95 -15.95 16.18 23.38
N ARG A 96 -16.27 15.35 24.38
CA ARG A 96 -16.48 13.90 24.22
C ARG A 96 -17.66 13.45 25.08
N LEU A 97 -18.14 12.26 24.79
CA LEU A 97 -19.05 11.55 25.70
C LEU A 97 -18.26 10.86 26.81
N GLN A 98 -18.84 10.79 28.00
CA GLN A 98 -18.29 9.98 29.09
C GLN A 98 -18.43 8.49 28.74
N SER A 99 -17.40 7.69 29.00
CA SER A 99 -17.40 6.27 28.68
C SER A 99 -18.58 5.54 29.33
N GLY A 100 -19.35 4.82 28.55
CA GLY A 100 -20.54 4.08 29.01
C GLY A 100 -21.76 4.94 29.35
N SER A 101 -21.73 6.26 29.15
CA SER A 101 -22.86 7.15 29.44
C SER A 101 -23.91 7.21 28.33
N VAL A 102 -23.52 6.88 27.09
CA VAL A 102 -24.40 6.89 25.90
C VAL A 102 -24.38 5.53 25.22
N VAL A 103 -25.56 5.05 24.86
CA VAL A 103 -25.75 3.83 24.07
C VAL A 103 -26.39 4.18 22.75
N ALA A 104 -25.66 3.99 21.65
CA ALA A 104 -26.22 4.10 20.32
C ALA A 104 -27.08 2.88 20.01
N GLN A 105 -28.31 3.12 19.56
CA GLN A 105 -29.30 2.09 19.22
C GLN A 105 -29.68 2.18 17.75
N GLY A 106 -30.21 1.06 17.24
CA GLY A 106 -30.66 0.91 15.87
C GLY A 106 -29.62 0.27 14.97
N THR A 107 -30.10 -0.30 13.89
CA THR A 107 -29.32 -0.97 12.85
C THR A 107 -29.78 -0.47 11.47
N PRO A 108 -29.01 -0.69 10.40
CA PRO A 108 -29.42 -0.32 9.02
C PRO A 108 -30.78 -0.91 8.59
N ARG A 109 -31.29 -1.93 9.29
CA ARG A 109 -32.63 -2.50 9.05
C ARG A 109 -33.77 -1.65 9.60
N ASP A 110 -33.46 -0.75 10.52
CA ASP A 110 -34.47 0.09 11.20
C ASP A 110 -34.74 1.40 10.47
N GLY A 111 -33.99 1.71 9.41
CA GLY A 111 -34.14 2.90 8.57
C GLY A 111 -32.80 3.52 8.15
N LEU A 112 -32.88 4.67 7.46
CA LEU A 112 -31.69 5.40 7.06
C LEU A 112 -30.97 5.99 8.29
N PHE A 113 -29.64 5.98 8.25
CA PHE A 113 -28.84 6.64 9.29
C PHE A 113 -29.19 8.14 9.37
N LEU A 114 -29.61 8.59 10.57
CA LEU A 114 -30.08 9.94 10.87
C LEU A 114 -31.17 10.41 9.87
N GLU A 115 -32.21 9.61 9.70
CA GLU A 115 -33.34 9.93 8.82
C GLU A 115 -34.00 11.26 9.21
N GLY A 116 -34.23 12.14 8.21
CA GLY A 116 -34.86 13.42 8.41
C GLY A 116 -33.99 14.51 9.05
N ILE A 117 -32.70 14.27 9.31
CA ILE A 117 -31.78 15.33 9.72
C ILE A 117 -31.22 16.02 8.47
N ASP A 118 -31.53 17.31 8.34
CA ASP A 118 -31.03 18.21 7.30
C ASP A 118 -30.21 19.34 7.96
N ILE A 119 -28.88 19.30 7.78
CA ILE A 119 -27.93 20.32 8.22
C ILE A 119 -27.12 20.73 7.00
N LYS A 120 -27.40 21.92 6.45
CA LYS A 120 -26.80 22.46 5.23
C LYS A 120 -25.39 23.01 5.48
N GLU A 121 -24.49 22.12 5.95
CA GLU A 121 -23.07 22.41 6.16
C GLU A 121 -22.26 21.33 5.44
N ASP A 122 -21.34 21.73 4.57
CA ASP A 122 -20.64 20.81 3.65
C ASP A 122 -19.93 19.67 4.42
N GLY A 123 -19.25 19.99 5.52
CA GLY A 123 -18.58 18.98 6.35
C GLY A 123 -19.55 17.96 6.95
N PHE A 124 -20.73 18.40 7.42
CA PHE A 124 -21.73 17.49 7.97
C PHE A 124 -22.40 16.63 6.89
N GLU A 125 -22.69 17.22 5.72
CA GLU A 125 -23.29 16.49 4.60
C GLU A 125 -22.35 15.38 4.09
N ASP A 126 -21.05 15.66 4.00
CA ASP A 126 -20.04 14.67 3.61
C ASP A 126 -19.89 13.57 4.67
N TRP A 127 -19.84 13.93 5.94
CA TRP A 127 -19.84 12.97 7.03
C TRP A 127 -21.09 12.09 7.03
N LEU A 128 -22.28 12.68 6.87
CA LEU A 128 -23.54 11.96 6.83
C LEU A 128 -23.62 10.99 5.65
N ARG A 129 -23.12 11.40 4.48
CA ARG A 129 -23.02 10.56 3.29
C ARG A 129 -22.10 9.37 3.56
N THR A 130 -20.95 9.60 4.18
CA THR A 130 -20.00 8.54 4.56
C THR A 130 -20.64 7.54 5.53
N GLN A 131 -21.35 8.02 6.56
CA GLN A 131 -22.03 7.13 7.52
C GLN A 131 -23.16 6.33 6.86
N ARG A 132 -23.92 6.92 5.93
CA ARG A 132 -24.99 6.22 5.20
C ARG A 132 -24.42 5.18 4.25
N SER A 133 -23.36 5.48 3.52
CA SER A 133 -22.68 4.49 2.68
C SER A 133 -22.10 3.32 3.48
N ALA A 134 -21.60 3.58 4.69
CA ALA A 134 -21.16 2.54 5.61
C ALA A 134 -22.31 1.72 6.20
N ALA A 135 -23.51 2.29 6.30
CA ALA A 135 -24.71 1.62 6.80
C ALA A 135 -25.44 0.78 5.74
N ASP A 136 -25.32 1.16 4.46
CA ASP A 136 -25.88 0.40 3.33
C ASP A 136 -25.05 -0.87 3.01
N ALA A 137 -23.85 -0.98 3.57
CA ALA A 137 -23.06 -2.22 3.55
C ALA A 137 -23.81 -3.31 4.36
N ALA A 138 -23.91 -4.52 3.81
CA ALA A 138 -24.66 -5.61 4.41
C ALA A 138 -24.20 -5.91 5.87
N PRO A 139 -25.09 -6.37 6.77
CA PRO A 139 -24.72 -6.64 8.17
C PRO A 139 -23.65 -7.73 8.23
N GLY A 140 -22.41 -7.33 8.49
CA GLY A 140 -21.21 -8.16 8.48
C GLY A 140 -20.09 -7.60 7.60
N GLU A 141 -20.36 -6.62 6.74
CA GLU A 141 -19.33 -5.91 6.00
C GLU A 141 -18.77 -4.78 6.86
N ARG A 142 -17.58 -4.99 7.38
CA ARG A 142 -16.70 -3.94 7.88
C ARG A 142 -16.52 -2.93 6.73
N PRO A 143 -16.50 -1.60 6.96
CA PRO A 143 -16.15 -0.68 5.88
C PRO A 143 -14.86 -1.19 5.23
N PRO A 144 -14.77 -1.17 3.88
CA PRO A 144 -13.66 -1.79 3.18
C PRO A 144 -12.35 -1.36 3.81
N GLY A 145 -11.60 -2.30 4.35
CA GLY A 145 -10.33 -2.05 5.01
C GLY A 145 -9.32 -1.59 3.98
N ARG A 146 -8.43 -0.70 4.37
CA ARG A 146 -7.36 -0.25 3.48
C ARG A 146 -6.42 -1.42 3.20
N VAL A 147 -6.16 -1.67 1.92
CA VAL A 147 -5.22 -2.71 1.47
C VAL A 147 -3.81 -2.16 1.21
N GLN A 148 -3.65 -0.83 1.19
CA GLN A 148 -2.37 -0.13 1.09
C GLN A 148 -2.15 0.78 2.29
N PRO A 149 -0.93 0.81 2.87
CA PRO A 149 -0.61 1.73 3.96
C PRO A 149 -0.50 3.16 3.44
N ILE A 150 -0.93 4.12 4.26
CA ILE A 150 -0.86 5.55 3.97
C ILE A 150 0.39 6.14 4.59
N VAL A 151 1.22 6.76 3.76
CA VAL A 151 2.46 7.46 4.18
C VAL A 151 2.30 8.96 3.97
N VAL A 152 2.64 9.74 4.97
CA VAL A 152 2.77 11.20 4.87
C VAL A 152 4.24 11.62 5.01
N VAL A 153 4.66 12.57 4.19
CA VAL A 153 5.93 13.27 4.33
C VAL A 153 5.62 14.69 4.78
N THR A 154 6.05 15.05 5.98
CA THR A 154 5.89 16.43 6.48
C THR A 154 6.95 17.36 5.88
N PRO A 155 6.70 18.67 5.79
CA PRO A 155 7.76 19.62 5.47
C PRO A 155 8.95 19.44 6.41
N PHE A 156 10.17 19.57 5.88
CA PHE A 156 11.38 19.40 6.68
C PHE A 156 11.70 20.71 7.42
N LEU A 157 11.95 20.62 8.72
CA LEU A 157 12.31 21.77 9.54
C LEU A 157 13.72 22.26 9.20
N VAL A 158 13.87 23.53 8.84
CA VAL A 158 15.19 24.12 8.58
C VAL A 158 15.77 24.68 9.88
N LEU A 159 16.90 24.11 10.32
CA LEU A 159 17.54 24.44 11.61
C LEU A 159 18.63 25.52 11.49
N SER A 160 19.06 25.86 10.29
CA SER A 160 20.12 26.84 10.04
C SER A 160 19.75 27.74 8.86
N GLY A 161 19.51 29.01 9.13
CA GLY A 161 19.18 30.03 8.15
C GLY A 161 17.99 30.87 8.59
N ASP A 162 18.12 32.19 8.48
CA ASP A 162 17.05 33.14 8.86
C ASP A 162 16.27 33.65 7.63
N GLY A 163 16.42 33.01 6.46
CA GLY A 163 15.87 33.51 5.22
C GLY A 163 14.64 32.72 4.71
N PRO A 164 13.71 33.41 4.01
CA PRO A 164 12.56 32.73 3.37
C PRO A 164 12.95 31.66 2.34
N GLN A 165 14.20 31.70 1.83
CA GLN A 165 14.73 30.70 0.91
C GLN A 165 14.98 29.33 1.57
N ASP A 166 15.25 29.31 2.86
CA ASP A 166 15.53 28.08 3.60
C ASP A 166 14.23 27.30 3.88
N ALA A 167 13.13 27.97 4.19
CA ALA A 167 11.81 27.32 4.33
C ALA A 167 11.36 26.65 3.02
N VAL A 168 11.64 27.28 1.87
CA VAL A 168 11.36 26.72 0.55
C VAL A 168 12.17 25.45 0.30
N LEU A 169 13.40 25.35 0.78
CA LEU A 169 14.24 24.17 0.63
C LEU A 169 13.67 22.95 1.35
N GLY A 170 13.19 23.14 2.60
CA GLY A 170 12.54 22.07 3.37
C GLY A 170 11.28 21.53 2.68
N ASP A 171 10.50 22.44 2.10
CA ASP A 171 9.30 22.13 1.33
C ASP A 171 9.64 21.35 0.03
N LEU A 172 10.65 21.79 -0.70
CA LEU A 172 11.11 21.13 -1.93
C LEU A 172 11.62 19.71 -1.68
N ILE A 173 12.40 19.49 -0.63
CA ILE A 173 12.89 18.14 -0.28
C ILE A 173 11.74 17.21 0.11
N ALA A 174 10.79 17.69 0.92
CA ALA A 174 9.60 16.93 1.26
C ALA A 174 8.78 16.57 0.01
N GLN A 175 8.65 17.49 -0.94
CA GLN A 175 7.99 17.26 -2.22
C GLN A 175 8.72 16.18 -3.05
N GLU A 176 10.05 16.22 -3.14
CA GLU A 176 10.81 15.22 -3.90
C GLU A 176 10.74 13.83 -3.23
N VAL A 177 10.79 13.74 -1.89
CA VAL A 177 10.59 12.48 -1.17
C VAL A 177 9.17 11.96 -1.40
N THR A 178 8.14 12.83 -1.31
CA THR A 178 6.75 12.46 -1.63
C THR A 178 6.63 11.91 -3.05
N ARG A 179 7.24 12.60 -4.03
CA ARG A 179 7.24 12.16 -5.43
C ARG A 179 7.96 10.83 -5.62
N ALA A 180 9.06 10.60 -4.91
CA ALA A 180 9.79 9.34 -4.98
C ALA A 180 8.97 8.17 -4.40
N LEU A 181 8.29 8.39 -3.27
CA LEU A 181 7.41 7.40 -2.65
C LEU A 181 6.16 7.12 -3.50
N SER A 182 5.55 8.13 -4.11
CA SER A 182 4.33 7.97 -4.92
C SER A 182 4.52 7.15 -6.20
N ARG A 183 5.77 6.93 -6.62
CA ARG A 183 6.09 5.99 -7.72
C ARG A 183 6.05 4.53 -7.30
N MET A 184 5.93 4.27 -6.01
CA MET A 184 5.85 2.91 -5.46
C MET A 184 4.38 2.49 -5.37
N GLN A 185 3.93 1.60 -6.25
CA GLN A 185 2.53 1.15 -6.31
C GLN A 185 2.03 0.43 -5.05
N LEU A 186 2.93 0.08 -4.14
CA LEU A 186 2.59 -0.59 -2.88
C LEU A 186 2.09 0.36 -1.78
N LEU A 187 2.27 1.66 -1.94
CA LEU A 187 1.99 2.67 -0.94
C LEU A 187 0.94 3.68 -1.43
N SER A 188 0.07 4.08 -0.55
CA SER A 188 -0.74 5.28 -0.72
C SER A 188 -0.01 6.46 -0.09
N VAL A 189 0.30 7.49 -0.86
CA VAL A 189 1.11 8.62 -0.38
C VAL A 189 0.27 9.88 -0.38
N ILE A 190 0.19 10.54 0.77
CA ILE A 190 -0.51 11.82 0.90
C ILE A 190 0.18 12.88 0.02
N SER A 191 -0.61 13.59 -0.76
CA SER A 191 -0.11 14.66 -1.63
C SER A 191 0.64 15.71 -0.82
N HIS A 192 1.78 16.17 -1.37
CA HIS A 192 2.53 17.27 -0.79
C HIS A 192 1.70 18.57 -0.66
N LEU A 193 0.70 18.78 -1.52
CA LEU A 193 -0.23 19.91 -1.40
C LEU A 193 -1.02 19.89 -0.08
N SER A 194 -1.31 18.71 0.45
CA SER A 194 -1.98 18.54 1.75
C SER A 194 -0.98 18.64 2.91
N SER A 195 0.18 17.99 2.81
CA SER A 195 1.16 17.97 3.89
C SER A 195 1.92 19.29 4.08
N ARG A 196 2.10 20.11 3.04
CA ARG A 196 2.77 21.41 3.11
C ARG A 196 2.04 22.46 3.96
N THR A 197 0.74 22.27 4.22
CA THR A 197 -0.04 23.15 5.11
C THR A 197 0.26 22.90 6.59
N ILE A 198 1.03 21.85 6.89
CA ILE A 198 1.41 21.43 8.22
C ILE A 198 2.64 22.21 8.65
N ASP A 199 2.57 22.87 9.79
CA ASP A 199 3.74 23.49 10.41
C ASP A 199 4.55 22.41 11.17
N PRO A 200 5.75 22.05 10.69
CA PRO A 200 6.57 20.99 11.31
C PRO A 200 7.05 21.32 12.72
N SER A 201 6.99 22.58 13.13
CA SER A 201 7.44 23.02 14.47
C SER A 201 6.41 22.79 15.58
N VAL A 202 5.12 22.65 15.23
CA VAL A 202 4.02 22.56 16.20
C VAL A 202 3.14 21.32 16.03
N ILE A 203 3.31 20.58 14.93
CA ILE A 203 2.48 19.42 14.62
C ILE A 203 2.70 18.29 15.64
N THR A 204 1.62 17.61 15.99
CA THR A 204 1.66 16.39 16.82
C THR A 204 1.17 15.19 16.04
N LEU A 205 1.66 14.00 16.36
CA LEU A 205 1.20 12.77 15.72
C LEU A 205 -0.31 12.54 15.82
N PRO A 206 -0.98 12.78 16.97
CA PRO A 206 -2.44 12.70 17.01
C PRO A 206 -3.12 13.63 16.02
N SER A 207 -2.64 14.88 15.89
CA SER A 207 -3.20 15.84 14.95
C SER A 207 -2.99 15.42 13.48
N LEU A 208 -1.81 14.87 13.14
CA LEU A 208 -1.54 14.32 11.81
C LEU A 208 -2.50 13.18 11.47
N ARG A 209 -2.65 12.24 12.39
CA ARG A 209 -3.53 11.10 12.20
C ARG A 209 -4.99 11.51 12.05
N ASP A 210 -5.47 12.43 12.91
CA ASP A 210 -6.86 12.90 12.88
C ASP A 210 -7.18 13.68 11.57
N THR A 211 -6.16 14.31 10.96
CA THR A 211 -6.34 15.12 9.75
C THR A 211 -6.11 14.32 8.47
N LEU A 212 -5.10 13.44 8.45
CA LEU A 212 -4.63 12.77 7.23
C LEU A 212 -4.80 11.24 7.27
N ASP A 213 -5.25 10.68 8.40
CA ASP A 213 -5.47 9.23 8.59
C ASP A 213 -4.28 8.38 8.12
N CYS A 214 -3.05 8.80 8.48
CA CYS A 214 -1.82 8.18 8.01
C CYS A 214 -1.34 7.06 8.94
N ASP A 215 -0.79 5.98 8.35
CA ASP A 215 -0.19 4.86 9.07
C ASP A 215 1.28 5.15 9.42
N TYR A 216 1.97 5.87 8.54
CA TYR A 216 3.39 6.17 8.68
C TYR A 216 3.69 7.64 8.40
N VAL A 217 4.66 8.18 9.12
CA VAL A 217 5.12 9.56 8.99
C VAL A 217 6.61 9.58 8.69
N THR A 218 6.99 10.30 7.65
CA THR A 218 8.37 10.67 7.37
C THR A 218 8.53 12.15 7.71
N ALA A 219 9.32 12.44 8.72
CA ALA A 219 9.60 13.81 9.18
C ALA A 219 11.12 14.03 9.20
N GLY A 220 11.55 15.28 9.24
CA GLY A 220 12.99 15.54 9.32
C GLY A 220 13.35 16.99 9.47
N SER A 221 14.65 17.23 9.52
CA SER A 221 15.23 18.57 9.60
C SER A 221 16.43 18.71 8.66
N LEU A 222 16.73 19.96 8.33
CA LEU A 222 17.81 20.33 7.43
C LEU A 222 18.77 21.28 8.09
N ARG A 223 20.06 21.09 7.81
CA ARG A 223 21.13 22.01 8.18
C ARG A 223 22.05 22.26 6.97
N ARG A 224 22.28 23.51 6.65
CA ARG A 224 23.21 23.91 5.59
C ARG A 224 24.59 24.18 6.19
N PHE A 225 25.64 23.64 5.60
CA PHE A 225 27.02 23.90 5.97
C PHE A 225 27.97 23.75 4.78
N GLY A 226 28.77 24.76 4.52
CA GLY A 226 29.85 24.69 3.52
C GLY A 226 29.43 24.26 2.11
N GLY A 227 28.25 24.66 1.63
CA GLY A 227 27.72 24.28 0.31
C GLY A 227 27.08 22.89 0.27
N ARG A 228 27.02 22.18 1.41
CA ARG A 228 26.34 20.90 1.58
C ARG A 228 25.12 21.05 2.47
N ILE A 229 24.18 20.14 2.29
CA ILE A 229 22.98 20.01 3.14
C ILE A 229 23.06 18.71 3.90
N ALA A 230 22.97 18.80 5.25
CA ALA A 230 22.68 17.65 6.08
C ALA A 230 21.18 17.54 6.27
N ILE A 231 20.64 16.33 6.08
CA ILE A 231 19.23 15.99 6.19
C ILE A 231 19.12 14.92 7.27
N ASP A 232 18.50 15.26 8.39
CA ASP A 232 18.16 14.30 9.43
C ASP A 232 16.72 13.85 9.17
N VAL A 233 16.48 12.54 9.04
CA VAL A 233 15.18 11.95 8.71
C VAL A 233 14.78 10.95 9.76
N ASP A 234 13.56 11.09 10.25
CA ASP A 234 12.88 10.16 11.13
C ASP A 234 11.73 9.48 10.40
N PHE A 235 11.67 8.17 10.48
CA PHE A 235 10.54 7.39 10.00
C PHE A 235 9.80 6.79 11.18
N VAL A 236 8.51 7.11 11.30
CA VAL A 236 7.72 6.96 12.52
C VAL A 236 6.42 6.21 12.24
N ASP A 237 6.02 5.34 13.16
CA ASP A 237 4.69 4.74 13.22
C ASP A 237 3.66 5.83 13.60
N GLY A 238 2.72 6.09 12.72
CA GLY A 238 1.68 7.12 12.90
C GLY A 238 0.70 6.81 14.03
N HIS A 239 0.56 5.54 14.42
CA HIS A 239 -0.40 5.12 15.45
C HIS A 239 0.13 5.30 16.87
N ASN A 240 1.41 4.96 17.11
CA ASN A 240 1.98 4.91 18.46
C ASN A 240 3.21 5.79 18.66
N GLY A 241 3.71 6.46 17.62
CA GLY A 241 4.85 7.35 17.69
C GLY A 241 6.21 6.65 17.77
N ARG A 242 6.25 5.33 17.56
CA ARG A 242 7.51 4.59 17.56
C ARG A 242 8.37 5.01 16.37
N VAL A 243 9.58 5.44 16.61
CA VAL A 243 10.58 5.69 15.58
C VAL A 243 11.13 4.35 15.10
N PHE A 244 10.93 4.02 13.83
CA PHE A 244 11.54 2.84 13.21
C PHE A 244 13.02 3.03 12.99
N TRP A 245 13.40 4.21 12.48
CA TRP A 245 14.78 4.63 12.33
C TRP A 245 14.89 6.15 12.28
N SER A 246 16.07 6.64 12.66
CA SER A 246 16.53 8.02 12.49
C SER A 246 17.86 7.97 11.78
N ARG A 247 18.02 8.72 10.68
CA ARG A 247 19.24 8.72 9.87
C ARG A 247 19.59 10.10 9.36
N SER A 248 20.91 10.35 9.30
CA SER A 248 21.48 11.57 8.72
C SER A 248 22.08 11.27 7.36
N PHE A 249 21.78 12.12 6.40
CA PHE A 249 22.32 12.12 5.05
C PHE A 249 23.05 13.45 4.83
N ALA A 250 24.08 13.47 3.97
CA ALA A 250 24.77 14.71 3.61
C ALA A 250 25.11 14.67 2.13
N GLU A 251 24.60 15.64 1.37
CA GLU A 251 24.81 15.75 -0.07
C GLU A 251 25.15 17.19 -0.45
N ASP A 252 25.77 17.36 -1.63
CA ASP A 252 25.93 18.69 -2.22
C ASP A 252 24.56 19.28 -2.55
N GLU A 253 24.38 20.59 -2.29
CA GLU A 253 23.10 21.26 -2.47
C GLU A 253 22.58 21.16 -3.91
N ARG A 254 23.47 21.22 -4.92
CA ARG A 254 23.07 21.12 -6.33
C ARG A 254 22.62 19.70 -6.67
N ALA A 255 23.38 18.69 -6.23
CA ALA A 255 23.06 17.30 -6.47
C ALA A 255 21.74 16.90 -5.80
N LEU A 256 21.45 17.44 -4.61
CA LEU A 256 20.21 17.19 -3.88
C LEU A 256 18.98 17.75 -4.63
N LEU A 257 19.12 18.91 -5.31
CA LEU A 257 18.03 19.55 -6.05
C LEU A 257 17.87 19.02 -7.49
N GLU A 258 18.81 18.21 -7.97
CA GLU A 258 18.68 17.55 -9.27
C GLU A 258 17.65 16.41 -9.20
N SER A 259 16.87 16.25 -10.27
CA SER A 259 15.93 15.15 -10.39
C SER A 259 16.66 13.82 -10.29
N GLY A 260 16.31 13.03 -9.27
CA GLY A 260 16.90 11.71 -9.05
C GLY A 260 18.07 11.68 -8.07
N SER A 261 18.19 12.68 -7.17
CA SER A 261 19.15 12.69 -6.05
C SER A 261 19.25 11.32 -5.38
N GLU A 262 20.47 10.86 -5.14
CA GLU A 262 20.72 9.56 -4.50
C GLU A 262 20.22 9.52 -3.06
N THR A 263 20.33 10.65 -2.34
CA THR A 263 19.81 10.81 -0.98
C THR A 263 18.29 10.67 -0.95
N ILE A 264 17.55 11.38 -1.82
CA ILE A 264 16.09 11.27 -1.91
C ILE A 264 15.66 9.82 -2.21
N ARG A 265 16.35 9.18 -3.16
CA ARG A 265 16.11 7.78 -3.49
C ARG A 265 16.36 6.87 -2.30
N SER A 266 17.47 7.05 -1.59
CA SER A 266 17.83 6.24 -0.41
C SER A 266 16.78 6.37 0.70
N ILE A 267 16.29 7.58 0.99
CA ILE A 267 15.22 7.82 1.97
C ILE A 267 13.97 7.03 1.57
N ALA A 268 13.48 7.20 0.34
CA ALA A 268 12.26 6.53 -0.14
C ALA A 268 12.38 4.99 -0.09
N MET A 269 13.52 4.43 -0.50
CA MET A 269 13.78 2.99 -0.45
C MET A 269 13.75 2.47 1.01
N GLN A 270 14.40 3.17 1.93
CA GLN A 270 14.43 2.75 3.32
C GLN A 270 13.05 2.79 3.97
N VAL A 271 12.22 3.79 3.64
CA VAL A 271 10.82 3.85 4.07
C VAL A 271 10.07 2.60 3.59
N ALA A 272 10.10 2.30 2.30
CA ALA A 272 9.38 1.14 1.74
C ALA A 272 9.86 -0.19 2.30
N GLN A 273 11.17 -0.41 2.39
CA GLN A 273 11.75 -1.62 2.97
C GLN A 273 11.38 -1.78 4.45
N THR A 274 11.33 -0.67 5.19
CA THR A 274 10.94 -0.70 6.60
C THR A 274 9.48 -1.08 6.77
N ILE A 275 8.58 -0.54 5.93
CA ILE A 275 7.16 -0.90 5.94
C ILE A 275 6.98 -2.40 5.69
N LEU A 276 7.62 -2.95 4.66
CA LEU A 276 7.57 -4.38 4.36
C LEU A 276 8.08 -5.23 5.53
N ALA A 277 9.25 -4.88 6.10
CA ALA A 277 9.85 -5.62 7.20
C ALA A 277 9.03 -5.53 8.49
N ALA A 278 8.52 -4.35 8.83
CA ALA A 278 7.66 -4.14 9.98
C ALA A 278 6.36 -4.94 9.86
N SER A 279 5.74 -4.93 8.67
CA SER A 279 4.51 -5.68 8.39
C SER A 279 4.71 -7.18 8.54
N VAL A 280 5.84 -7.72 8.04
CA VAL A 280 6.21 -9.15 8.23
C VAL A 280 6.37 -9.47 9.72
N THR A 281 6.98 -8.58 10.49
CA THR A 281 7.18 -8.77 11.94
C THR A 281 5.85 -8.74 12.69
N VAL A 282 4.98 -7.78 12.40
CA VAL A 282 3.65 -7.65 13.02
C VAL A 282 2.79 -8.87 12.71
N ALA A 283 2.69 -9.26 11.43
CA ALA A 283 1.91 -10.43 11.01
C ALA A 283 2.50 -11.76 11.52
N GLY A 284 3.78 -11.80 11.89
CA GLY A 284 4.42 -12.97 12.50
C GLY A 284 4.25 -13.08 14.02
N SER A 285 3.82 -12.02 14.69
CA SER A 285 3.75 -11.92 16.16
C SER A 285 2.34 -11.90 16.73
N ARG A 286 1.30 -11.83 15.89
CA ARG A 286 -0.12 -11.73 16.30
C ARG A 286 -0.96 -12.71 15.49
N PRO A 287 -2.15 -13.12 16.02
CA PRO A 287 -3.16 -13.79 15.21
C PRO A 287 -3.53 -12.93 13.99
N LEU A 288 -3.73 -13.56 12.83
CA LEU A 288 -4.04 -12.81 11.60
C LEU A 288 -5.28 -11.91 11.79
N ALA A 289 -6.26 -12.37 12.57
CA ALA A 289 -7.47 -11.62 12.87
C ALA A 289 -7.22 -10.23 13.50
N ASP A 290 -6.10 -10.07 14.21
CA ASP A 290 -5.73 -8.85 14.94
C ASP A 290 -4.77 -7.94 14.15
N VAL A 291 -4.44 -8.31 12.91
CA VAL A 291 -3.53 -7.54 12.04
C VAL A 291 -4.34 -6.81 10.98
N GLU A 292 -4.05 -5.54 10.76
CA GLU A 292 -4.71 -4.72 9.74
C GLU A 292 -4.51 -5.27 8.33
N SER A 293 -5.53 -5.13 7.46
CA SER A 293 -5.52 -5.69 6.10
C SER A 293 -4.34 -5.19 5.26
N HIS A 294 -3.99 -3.91 5.34
CA HIS A 294 -2.82 -3.37 4.65
C HIS A 294 -1.49 -3.97 5.15
N ALA A 295 -1.38 -4.23 6.46
CA ALA A 295 -0.17 -4.85 7.02
C ALA A 295 -0.05 -6.33 6.59
N LEU A 296 -1.17 -7.07 6.48
CA LEU A 296 -1.17 -8.41 5.91
C LEU A 296 -0.79 -8.40 4.43
N MET A 297 -1.29 -7.43 3.64
CA MET A 297 -0.89 -7.25 2.24
C MET A 297 0.62 -7.01 2.10
N MET A 298 1.16 -6.05 2.84
CA MET A 298 2.60 -5.74 2.80
C MET A 298 3.44 -6.93 3.27
N SER A 299 3.00 -7.62 4.32
CA SER A 299 3.65 -8.85 4.80
C SER A 299 3.66 -9.93 3.73
N ALA A 300 2.54 -10.17 3.06
CA ALA A 300 2.44 -11.17 2.00
C ALA A 300 3.40 -10.86 0.85
N ILE A 301 3.39 -9.63 0.34
CA ILE A 301 4.28 -9.19 -0.74
C ILE A 301 5.76 -9.33 -0.34
N GLY A 302 6.12 -8.87 0.87
CA GLY A 302 7.47 -9.01 1.39
C GLY A 302 7.93 -10.47 1.51
N LEU A 303 7.06 -11.36 1.97
CA LEU A 303 7.34 -12.79 2.11
C LEU A 303 7.44 -13.51 0.75
N MET A 304 6.59 -13.14 -0.22
CA MET A 304 6.64 -13.70 -1.58
C MET A 304 8.01 -13.48 -2.21
N HIS A 305 8.53 -12.27 -2.12
CA HIS A 305 9.78 -11.88 -2.78
C HIS A 305 11.06 -12.33 -2.04
N GLN A 306 10.95 -12.80 -0.79
CA GLN A 306 12.09 -13.45 -0.10
C GLN A 306 12.43 -14.84 -0.66
N MET A 307 11.58 -15.45 -1.47
CA MET A 307 11.75 -16.78 -2.09
C MET A 307 12.16 -17.86 -1.08
N LYS A 308 11.57 -17.83 0.12
CA LYS A 308 11.72 -18.86 1.16
C LYS A 308 10.42 -19.63 1.29
N LEU A 309 10.43 -20.95 1.06
CA LEU A 309 9.22 -21.78 0.98
C LEU A 309 8.26 -21.57 2.18
N ALA A 310 8.78 -21.55 3.42
CA ALA A 310 7.95 -21.35 4.60
C ALA A 310 7.33 -19.93 4.65
N GLY A 311 8.08 -18.90 4.24
CA GLY A 311 7.57 -17.53 4.12
C GLY A 311 6.54 -17.41 3.02
N PHE A 312 6.79 -18.06 1.89
CA PHE A 312 5.91 -18.06 0.74
C PHE A 312 4.56 -18.73 1.03
N ALA A 313 4.54 -19.84 1.77
CA ALA A 313 3.30 -20.46 2.24
C ALA A 313 2.51 -19.54 3.19
N ARG A 314 3.19 -18.81 4.10
CA ARG A 314 2.56 -17.82 4.98
C ARG A 314 2.00 -16.63 4.18
N ALA A 315 2.69 -16.19 3.15
CA ALA A 315 2.20 -15.11 2.28
C ALA A 315 0.82 -15.44 1.70
N ARG A 316 0.61 -16.69 1.28
CA ARG A 316 -0.70 -17.14 0.82
C ARG A 316 -1.78 -16.99 1.89
N SER A 317 -1.52 -17.47 3.11
CA SER A 317 -2.49 -17.36 4.19
C SER A 317 -2.83 -15.90 4.53
N HIS A 318 -1.85 -14.98 4.43
CA HIS A 318 -2.11 -13.55 4.61
C HIS A 318 -3.00 -12.99 3.50
N LEU A 319 -2.74 -13.34 2.22
CA LEU A 319 -3.57 -12.91 1.09
C LEU A 319 -4.99 -13.49 1.16
N GLU A 320 -5.13 -14.77 1.49
CA GLU A 320 -6.43 -15.42 1.65
C GLU A 320 -7.25 -14.75 2.77
N GLU A 321 -6.60 -14.37 3.87
CA GLU A 321 -7.24 -13.62 4.96
C GLU A 321 -7.70 -12.22 4.50
N VAL A 322 -6.86 -11.50 3.75
CA VAL A 322 -7.24 -10.18 3.21
C VAL A 322 -8.39 -10.30 2.22
N VAL A 323 -8.34 -11.28 1.30
CA VAL A 323 -9.43 -11.54 0.34
C VAL A 323 -10.76 -11.87 1.04
N ALA A 324 -10.69 -12.59 2.17
CA ALA A 324 -11.88 -12.92 2.96
C ALA A 324 -12.46 -11.70 3.69
N ARG A 325 -11.61 -10.79 4.16
CA ARG A 325 -12.02 -9.56 4.86
C ARG A 325 -12.48 -8.46 3.92
N GLU A 326 -11.81 -8.34 2.78
CA GLU A 326 -11.98 -7.26 1.81
C GLU A 326 -12.44 -7.81 0.46
N PRO A 327 -13.62 -8.46 0.38
CA PRO A 327 -14.07 -9.17 -0.81
C PRO A 327 -14.36 -8.25 -2.00
N GLY A 328 -14.54 -6.96 -1.75
CA GLY A 328 -14.78 -5.91 -2.76
C GLY A 328 -13.51 -5.29 -3.35
N HIS A 329 -12.31 -5.72 -2.94
CA HIS A 329 -11.05 -5.17 -3.45
C HIS A 329 -10.39 -6.08 -4.49
N ALA A 330 -10.06 -5.54 -5.67
CA ALA A 330 -9.38 -6.26 -6.75
C ALA A 330 -7.93 -6.59 -6.41
N VAL A 331 -7.21 -5.67 -5.76
CA VAL A 331 -5.76 -5.75 -5.49
C VAL A 331 -5.34 -7.01 -4.71
N PRO A 332 -6.00 -7.44 -3.61
CA PRO A 332 -5.64 -8.68 -2.92
C PRO A 332 -5.81 -9.93 -3.79
N LEU A 333 -6.86 -9.96 -4.61
CA LEU A 333 -7.10 -11.05 -5.55
C LEU A 333 -6.02 -11.11 -6.63
N ALA A 334 -5.60 -9.96 -7.16
CA ALA A 334 -4.52 -9.87 -8.12
C ALA A 334 -3.21 -10.43 -7.52
N TRP A 335 -2.82 -10.01 -6.32
CA TRP A 335 -1.63 -10.54 -5.65
C TRP A 335 -1.72 -12.02 -5.29
N LEU A 336 -2.92 -12.54 -4.97
CA LEU A 336 -3.10 -13.98 -4.79
C LEU A 336 -2.92 -14.74 -6.11
N GLY A 337 -3.38 -14.18 -7.23
CA GLY A 337 -3.08 -14.68 -8.58
C GLY A 337 -1.59 -14.74 -8.86
N GLU A 338 -0.85 -13.66 -8.57
CA GLU A 338 0.62 -13.61 -8.71
C GLU A 338 1.32 -14.63 -7.80
N TRP A 339 0.81 -14.88 -6.60
CA TRP A 339 1.31 -15.92 -5.73
C TRP A 339 1.28 -17.30 -6.43
N TYR A 340 0.17 -17.64 -7.09
CA TYR A 340 0.06 -18.90 -7.83
C TYR A 340 1.01 -18.95 -9.03
N VAL A 341 1.18 -17.85 -9.77
CA VAL A 341 2.15 -17.74 -10.87
C VAL A 341 3.56 -18.06 -10.36
N LEU A 342 3.98 -17.39 -9.29
CA LEU A 342 5.30 -17.59 -8.70
C LEU A 342 5.48 -19.00 -8.13
N SER A 343 4.44 -19.57 -7.49
CA SER A 343 4.47 -20.94 -6.97
C SER A 343 4.77 -21.96 -8.07
N ILE A 344 4.11 -21.82 -9.21
CA ILE A 344 4.31 -22.70 -10.36
C ILE A 344 5.68 -22.46 -11.00
N ALA A 345 6.08 -21.21 -11.18
CA ALA A 345 7.36 -20.83 -11.79
C ALA A 345 8.58 -21.31 -10.99
N GLN A 346 8.44 -21.37 -9.65
CA GLN A 346 9.49 -21.88 -8.74
C GLN A 346 9.46 -23.40 -8.54
N GLY A 347 8.50 -24.11 -9.13
CA GLY A 347 8.36 -25.56 -8.95
C GLY A 347 7.81 -25.96 -7.58
N TRP A 348 7.18 -25.06 -6.84
CA TRP A 348 6.61 -25.33 -5.49
C TRP A 348 5.16 -25.80 -5.53
N SER A 349 4.50 -25.67 -6.67
CA SER A 349 3.11 -26.15 -6.84
C SER A 349 3.07 -27.68 -6.86
N VAL A 350 2.21 -28.26 -6.03
CA VAL A 350 1.96 -29.70 -5.98
C VAL A 350 1.02 -30.14 -7.10
N ASP A 351 0.04 -29.29 -7.42
CA ASP A 351 -0.94 -29.50 -8.52
C ASP A 351 -1.01 -28.24 -9.38
N LYS A 352 -0.18 -28.24 -10.45
CA LYS A 352 -0.07 -27.10 -11.38
C LYS A 352 -1.40 -26.76 -12.05
N ALA A 353 -2.21 -27.77 -12.39
CA ALA A 353 -3.49 -27.53 -13.07
C ALA A 353 -4.48 -26.85 -12.13
N GLN A 354 -4.56 -27.31 -10.88
CA GLN A 354 -5.42 -26.70 -9.87
C GLN A 354 -4.96 -25.28 -9.52
N ASP A 355 -3.66 -25.07 -9.33
CA ASP A 355 -3.12 -23.74 -8.99
C ASP A 355 -3.27 -22.75 -10.16
N THR A 356 -3.15 -23.22 -11.41
CA THR A 356 -3.46 -22.40 -12.61
C THR A 356 -4.92 -21.97 -12.60
N ALA A 357 -5.86 -22.90 -12.39
CA ALA A 357 -7.29 -22.58 -12.34
C ALA A 357 -7.64 -21.59 -11.21
N LYS A 358 -6.96 -21.69 -10.05
CA LYS A 358 -7.12 -20.72 -8.96
C LYS A 358 -6.58 -19.34 -9.33
N ALA A 359 -5.42 -19.26 -10.01
CA ALA A 359 -4.89 -18.00 -10.51
C ALA A 359 -5.90 -17.32 -11.44
N GLU A 360 -6.41 -18.06 -12.42
CA GLU A 360 -7.43 -17.55 -13.37
C GLU A 360 -8.70 -17.08 -12.64
N THR A 361 -9.18 -17.84 -11.67
CA THR A 361 -10.37 -17.47 -10.87
C THR A 361 -10.14 -16.17 -10.09
N CYS A 362 -8.95 -16.01 -9.48
CA CYS A 362 -8.60 -14.80 -8.75
C CYS A 362 -8.59 -13.58 -9.69
N LEU A 363 -7.97 -13.71 -10.87
CA LEU A 363 -7.86 -12.60 -11.81
C LEU A 363 -9.19 -12.26 -12.48
N ALA A 364 -9.99 -13.27 -12.86
CA ALA A 364 -11.33 -13.05 -13.40
C ALA A 364 -12.18 -12.25 -12.39
N ARG A 365 -12.17 -12.65 -11.12
CA ARG A 365 -12.88 -11.95 -10.06
C ARG A 365 -12.31 -10.55 -9.77
N ALA A 366 -10.98 -10.37 -9.83
CA ALA A 366 -10.37 -9.06 -9.68
C ALA A 366 -10.82 -8.10 -10.79
N LEU A 367 -10.84 -8.55 -12.04
CA LEU A 367 -11.27 -7.76 -13.19
C LEU A 367 -12.80 -7.58 -13.25
N ASP A 368 -13.60 -8.48 -12.67
CA ASP A 368 -15.04 -8.28 -12.47
C ASP A 368 -15.32 -7.14 -11.47
N LEU A 369 -14.48 -7.00 -10.42
CA LEU A 369 -14.58 -5.94 -9.42
C LEU A 369 -14.10 -4.59 -9.98
N ASP A 370 -12.97 -4.59 -10.68
CA ASP A 370 -12.42 -3.41 -11.33
C ASP A 370 -11.78 -3.78 -12.69
N PRO A 371 -12.53 -3.64 -13.79
CA PRO A 371 -12.03 -3.94 -15.13
C PRO A 371 -10.87 -3.04 -15.58
N PHE A 372 -10.65 -1.93 -14.91
CA PHE A 372 -9.63 -0.94 -15.23
C PHE A 372 -8.49 -0.89 -14.22
N ASP A 373 -8.39 -1.87 -13.32
CA ASP A 373 -7.25 -1.97 -12.39
C ASP A 373 -5.97 -2.35 -13.15
N PRO A 374 -4.95 -1.46 -13.26
CA PRO A 374 -3.76 -1.74 -14.06
C PRO A 374 -2.91 -2.87 -13.47
N LEU A 375 -2.97 -3.11 -12.14
CA LEU A 375 -2.26 -4.20 -11.50
C LEU A 375 -2.90 -5.55 -11.84
N ALA A 376 -4.24 -5.66 -11.74
CA ALA A 376 -4.97 -6.87 -12.10
C ALA A 376 -4.73 -7.25 -13.56
N LEU A 377 -4.80 -6.27 -14.49
CA LEU A 377 -4.48 -6.46 -15.91
C LEU A 377 -3.03 -6.93 -16.11
N THR A 378 -2.08 -6.34 -15.37
CA THR A 378 -0.67 -6.74 -15.45
C THR A 378 -0.47 -8.18 -14.99
N ILE A 379 -1.08 -8.56 -13.88
CA ILE A 379 -0.93 -9.92 -13.34
C ILE A 379 -1.71 -10.94 -14.20
N ASP A 380 -2.86 -10.55 -14.77
CA ASP A 380 -3.52 -11.41 -15.78
C ASP A 380 -2.59 -11.65 -16.98
N GLY A 381 -1.90 -10.62 -17.48
CA GLY A 381 -0.86 -10.77 -18.49
C GLY A 381 0.24 -11.75 -18.07
N ASN A 382 0.66 -11.77 -16.80
CA ASN A 382 1.62 -12.75 -16.28
C ASN A 382 1.04 -14.17 -16.27
N VAL A 383 -0.23 -14.35 -15.88
CA VAL A 383 -0.94 -15.65 -15.96
C VAL A 383 -0.99 -16.14 -17.40
N GLN A 384 -1.39 -15.26 -18.34
CA GLN A 384 -1.45 -15.61 -19.78
C GLN A 384 -0.05 -15.98 -20.32
N THR A 385 1.02 -15.28 -19.89
CA THR A 385 2.39 -15.55 -20.30
C THR A 385 2.91 -16.86 -19.72
N MET A 386 2.87 -17.01 -18.40
CA MET A 386 3.63 -18.04 -17.67
C MET A 386 2.85 -19.32 -17.48
N LEU A 387 1.53 -19.29 -17.42
CA LEU A 387 0.70 -20.45 -17.11
C LEU A 387 -0.07 -20.96 -18.33
N GLN A 388 -0.53 -20.07 -19.19
CA GLN A 388 -1.38 -20.40 -20.34
C GLN A 388 -0.62 -20.42 -21.68
N ASN A 389 0.59 -19.86 -21.71
CA ASN A 389 1.37 -19.66 -22.94
C ASN A 389 0.60 -18.93 -24.06
N ARG A 390 -0.27 -17.99 -23.67
CA ARG A 390 -1.11 -17.18 -24.57
C ARG A 390 -0.49 -15.79 -24.75
N LEU A 391 0.65 -15.74 -25.44
CA LEU A 391 1.51 -14.56 -25.47
C LEU A 391 0.86 -13.34 -26.16
N ASP A 392 -0.07 -13.55 -27.07
CA ASP A 392 -0.80 -12.45 -27.72
C ASP A 392 -1.82 -11.81 -26.78
N ILE A 393 -2.56 -12.61 -26.02
CA ILE A 393 -3.48 -12.10 -24.98
C ILE A 393 -2.68 -11.35 -23.90
N ALA A 394 -1.52 -11.88 -23.48
CA ALA A 394 -0.64 -11.21 -22.55
C ALA A 394 -0.19 -9.82 -23.04
N GLN A 395 0.18 -9.73 -24.33
CA GLN A 395 0.55 -8.46 -24.96
C GLN A 395 -0.58 -7.43 -24.91
N ASP A 396 -1.81 -7.86 -25.17
CA ASP A 396 -2.98 -6.99 -25.10
C ASP A 396 -3.20 -6.50 -23.65
N ARG A 397 -3.12 -7.39 -22.65
CA ARG A 397 -3.24 -7.04 -21.23
C ARG A 397 -2.20 -6.04 -20.76
N PHE A 398 -0.93 -6.23 -21.12
CA PHE A 398 0.11 -5.26 -20.78
C PHE A 398 -0.08 -3.92 -21.50
N THR A 399 -0.57 -3.93 -22.71
CA THR A 399 -0.86 -2.71 -23.47
C THR A 399 -2.02 -1.94 -22.84
N GLU A 400 -3.08 -2.64 -22.45
CA GLU A 400 -4.23 -2.07 -21.75
C GLU A 400 -3.84 -1.49 -20.38
N ALA A 401 -3.07 -2.24 -19.58
CA ALA A 401 -2.54 -1.77 -18.30
C ALA A 401 -1.71 -0.48 -18.44
N LEU A 402 -0.85 -0.41 -19.47
CA LEU A 402 0.00 0.75 -19.75
C LEU A 402 -0.77 1.93 -20.35
N ALA A 403 -1.90 1.69 -21.01
CA ALA A 403 -2.78 2.76 -21.46
C ALA A 403 -3.50 3.45 -20.27
N LEU A 404 -3.84 2.67 -19.23
CA LEU A 404 -4.45 3.18 -18.00
C LEU A 404 -3.43 3.82 -17.07
N ASP A 405 -2.28 3.18 -16.89
CA ASP A 405 -1.17 3.70 -16.06
C ASP A 405 0.17 3.59 -16.82
N PRO A 406 0.56 4.63 -17.57
CA PRO A 406 1.85 4.66 -18.28
C PRO A 406 3.08 4.57 -17.37
N ASN A 407 2.92 4.82 -16.06
CA ASN A 407 3.98 4.72 -15.07
C ASN A 407 4.01 3.37 -14.33
N ASN A 408 3.19 2.40 -14.73
CA ASN A 408 3.17 1.06 -14.16
C ASN A 408 4.49 0.32 -14.47
N SER A 409 5.42 0.38 -13.52
CA SER A 409 6.75 -0.23 -13.66
C SER A 409 6.69 -1.75 -13.81
N LEU A 410 5.72 -2.43 -13.15
CA LEU A 410 5.53 -3.88 -13.26
C LEU A 410 5.04 -4.27 -14.64
N ALA A 411 4.09 -3.52 -15.20
CA ALA A 411 3.58 -3.77 -16.56
C ALA A 411 4.68 -3.61 -17.62
N TRP A 412 5.51 -2.57 -17.51
CA TRP A 412 6.67 -2.39 -18.38
C TRP A 412 7.67 -3.55 -18.25
N LEU A 413 7.95 -3.98 -17.01
CA LEU A 413 8.86 -5.09 -16.74
C LEU A 413 8.36 -6.40 -17.35
N SER A 414 7.07 -6.71 -17.15
CA SER A 414 6.42 -7.93 -17.67
C SER A 414 6.32 -7.92 -19.19
N LYS A 415 6.01 -6.76 -19.80
CA LYS A 415 6.04 -6.57 -21.25
C LYS A 415 7.43 -6.81 -21.82
N GLY A 416 8.48 -6.34 -21.13
CA GLY A 416 9.87 -6.60 -21.52
C GLY A 416 10.24 -8.07 -21.42
N ALA A 417 9.79 -8.78 -20.39
CA ALA A 417 9.99 -10.23 -20.26
C ALA A 417 9.28 -11.00 -21.38
N LEU A 418 8.04 -10.63 -21.72
CA LEU A 418 7.30 -11.19 -22.84
C LEU A 418 8.06 -11.01 -24.17
N ALA A 419 8.56 -9.78 -24.43
CA ALA A 419 9.36 -9.49 -25.62
C ALA A 419 10.64 -10.34 -25.67
N ALA A 420 11.32 -10.53 -24.52
CA ALA A 420 12.49 -11.41 -24.41
C ALA A 420 12.15 -12.86 -24.78
N PHE A 421 11.01 -13.38 -24.34
CA PHE A 421 10.57 -14.74 -24.67
C PHE A 421 10.28 -14.91 -26.16
N ARG A 422 9.78 -13.89 -26.82
CA ARG A 422 9.56 -13.87 -28.28
C ARG A 422 10.84 -13.67 -29.09
N GLY A 423 11.97 -13.35 -28.43
CA GLY A 423 13.26 -13.06 -29.09
C GLY A 423 13.36 -11.62 -29.62
N GLU A 424 12.48 -10.73 -29.16
CA GLU A 424 12.47 -9.30 -29.48
C GLU A 424 13.40 -8.53 -28.54
N GLY A 425 14.72 -8.88 -28.55
CA GLY A 425 15.70 -8.46 -27.55
C GLY A 425 15.80 -6.95 -27.37
N ALA A 426 15.82 -6.17 -28.45
CA ALA A 426 15.91 -4.70 -28.37
C ALA A 426 14.70 -4.09 -27.65
N LEU A 427 13.47 -4.53 -27.97
CA LEU A 427 12.26 -4.11 -27.29
C LEU A 427 12.25 -4.55 -25.82
N ALA A 428 12.74 -5.76 -25.54
CA ALA A 428 12.86 -6.28 -24.18
C ALA A 428 13.74 -5.38 -23.29
N VAL A 429 14.93 -4.99 -23.78
CA VAL A 429 15.86 -4.08 -23.08
C VAL A 429 15.25 -2.69 -22.90
N GLU A 430 14.57 -2.17 -23.92
CA GLU A 430 13.89 -0.88 -23.84
C GLU A 430 12.82 -0.87 -22.73
N CYS A 431 11.92 -1.86 -22.74
CA CYS A 431 10.81 -1.96 -21.77
C CYS A 431 11.34 -2.17 -20.34
N THR A 432 12.27 -3.11 -20.12
CA THR A 432 12.83 -3.38 -18.78
C THR A 432 13.67 -2.21 -18.28
N GLY A 433 14.40 -1.53 -19.17
CA GLY A 433 15.11 -0.28 -18.86
C GLY A 433 14.17 0.84 -18.46
N HIS A 434 13.00 0.96 -19.13
CA HIS A 434 11.97 1.91 -18.75
C HIS A 434 11.37 1.59 -17.38
N ALA A 435 11.03 0.33 -17.12
CA ALA A 435 10.56 -0.14 -15.82
C ALA A 435 11.50 0.24 -14.67
N ARG A 436 12.81 0.04 -14.85
CA ARG A 436 13.84 0.41 -13.87
C ARG A 436 13.98 1.93 -13.66
N ARG A 437 13.75 2.72 -14.70
CA ARG A 437 13.72 4.21 -14.56
C ARG A 437 12.47 4.68 -13.80
N LEU A 438 11.33 4.03 -14.00
CA LEU A 438 10.08 4.34 -13.28
C LEU A 438 10.16 3.96 -11.80
N SER A 439 10.75 2.80 -11.49
CA SER A 439 10.91 2.31 -10.12
C SER A 439 12.37 1.94 -9.81
N PRO A 440 13.29 2.93 -9.76
CA PRO A 440 14.71 2.68 -9.53
C PRO A 440 15.01 2.11 -8.15
N LEU A 441 14.02 2.18 -7.26
CA LEU A 441 14.10 1.83 -5.85
C LEU A 441 13.06 0.79 -5.45
N ASP A 442 12.56 0.02 -6.42
CA ASP A 442 11.62 -1.04 -6.10
C ASP A 442 12.21 -1.95 -5.01
N PRO A 443 11.47 -2.23 -3.93
CA PRO A 443 11.93 -3.16 -2.89
C PRO A 443 12.26 -4.56 -3.42
N ARG A 444 11.72 -4.91 -4.59
CA ARG A 444 11.95 -6.17 -5.32
C ARG A 444 13.02 -6.02 -6.40
N ARG A 445 14.07 -5.26 -6.13
CA ARG A 445 15.12 -4.96 -7.11
C ARG A 445 15.74 -6.24 -7.71
N ASP A 446 15.89 -7.29 -6.92
CA ASP A 446 16.34 -8.59 -7.37
C ASP A 446 15.47 -9.18 -8.49
N PHE A 447 14.14 -9.05 -8.36
CA PHE A 447 13.19 -9.47 -9.38
C PHE A 447 13.31 -8.62 -10.66
N PHE A 448 13.43 -7.28 -10.52
CA PHE A 448 13.66 -6.39 -11.65
C PHE A 448 14.98 -6.69 -12.37
N ASP A 449 16.05 -6.90 -11.62
CA ASP A 449 17.37 -7.25 -12.19
C ASP A 449 17.31 -8.61 -12.90
N SER A 450 16.56 -9.61 -12.37
CA SER A 450 16.36 -10.91 -13.01
C SER A 450 15.68 -10.81 -14.39
N LEU A 451 14.58 -10.10 -14.47
CA LEU A 451 13.85 -9.96 -15.75
C LEU A 451 14.60 -9.07 -16.74
N THR A 452 15.34 -8.06 -16.25
CA THR A 452 16.23 -7.26 -17.10
C THR A 452 17.40 -8.10 -17.62
N ALA A 453 17.97 -8.99 -16.79
CA ALA A 453 18.97 -9.94 -17.24
C ALA A 453 18.45 -10.86 -18.37
N THR A 454 17.19 -11.31 -18.25
CA THR A 454 16.54 -12.09 -19.31
C THR A 454 16.38 -11.28 -20.60
N ALA A 455 16.08 -9.99 -20.50
CA ALA A 455 15.99 -9.10 -21.66
C ALA A 455 17.34 -8.91 -22.37
N HIS A 456 18.41 -8.67 -21.61
CA HIS A 456 19.77 -8.59 -22.16
C HIS A 456 20.22 -9.94 -22.77
N LEU A 457 19.88 -11.07 -22.14
CA LEU A 457 20.14 -12.39 -22.69
C LEU A 457 19.48 -12.56 -24.08
N ALA A 458 18.20 -12.17 -24.22
CA ALA A 458 17.49 -12.20 -25.49
C ALA A 458 18.09 -11.24 -26.53
N ASN A 459 18.66 -10.13 -26.09
CA ASN A 459 19.35 -9.16 -26.92
C ASN A 459 20.80 -9.55 -27.27
N GLN A 460 21.25 -10.73 -26.83
CA GLN A 460 22.61 -11.24 -27.02
C GLN A 460 23.71 -10.40 -26.33
N ASP A 461 23.32 -9.53 -25.40
CA ASP A 461 24.23 -8.80 -24.52
C ASP A 461 24.47 -9.63 -23.25
N TYR A 462 25.33 -10.64 -23.39
CA TYR A 462 25.55 -11.67 -22.36
C TYR A 462 26.32 -11.12 -21.15
N GLU A 463 27.16 -10.11 -21.35
CA GLU A 463 27.91 -9.46 -20.28
C GLU A 463 26.98 -8.70 -19.34
N SER A 464 26.09 -7.86 -19.87
CA SER A 464 25.07 -7.17 -19.07
C SER A 464 24.08 -8.16 -18.44
N ALA A 465 23.70 -9.23 -19.15
CA ALA A 465 22.85 -10.28 -18.61
C ALA A 465 23.50 -10.96 -17.40
N LEU A 466 24.79 -11.25 -17.45
CA LEU A 466 25.53 -11.87 -16.35
C LEU A 466 25.66 -10.93 -15.14
N ASP A 467 26.05 -9.65 -15.35
CA ASP A 467 26.16 -8.65 -14.28
C ASP A 467 24.84 -8.50 -13.53
N LEU A 468 23.73 -8.35 -14.25
CA LEU A 468 22.40 -8.24 -13.67
C LEU A 468 21.96 -9.52 -12.95
N ALA A 469 22.29 -10.69 -13.51
CA ALA A 469 21.99 -11.97 -12.87
C ALA A 469 22.79 -12.15 -11.56
N ASP A 470 24.07 -11.78 -11.54
CA ASP A 470 24.91 -11.86 -10.35
C ASP A 470 24.37 -10.92 -9.25
N ARG A 471 24.02 -9.67 -9.58
CA ARG A 471 23.40 -8.73 -8.64
C ARG A 471 22.05 -9.22 -8.10
N SER A 472 21.22 -9.82 -8.95
CA SER A 472 19.96 -10.41 -8.53
C SER A 472 20.19 -11.57 -7.54
N LEU A 473 21.18 -12.42 -7.79
CA LEU A 473 21.52 -13.56 -6.94
C LEU A 473 22.24 -13.17 -5.65
N GLU A 474 22.98 -12.06 -5.62
CA GLU A 474 23.51 -11.47 -4.38
C GLU A 474 22.38 -11.09 -3.42
N ALA A 475 21.32 -10.45 -3.94
CA ALA A 475 20.16 -10.05 -3.15
C ALA A 475 19.24 -11.25 -2.83
N ASN A 476 19.07 -12.18 -3.77
CA ASN A 476 18.21 -13.37 -3.64
C ASN A 476 18.87 -14.62 -4.21
N PRO A 477 19.70 -15.35 -3.43
CA PRO A 477 20.46 -16.52 -3.90
C PRO A 477 19.59 -17.73 -4.33
N ARG A 478 18.27 -17.64 -4.18
CA ARG A 478 17.34 -18.74 -4.48
C ARG A 478 16.46 -18.51 -5.70
N HIS A 479 16.70 -17.44 -6.45
CA HIS A 479 15.87 -17.10 -7.60
C HIS A 479 16.18 -18.03 -8.80
N ALA A 480 15.43 -19.12 -8.96
CA ALA A 480 15.67 -20.16 -9.95
C ALA A 480 15.76 -19.64 -11.39
N SER A 481 14.91 -18.66 -11.76
CA SER A 481 14.96 -18.04 -13.09
C SER A 481 16.29 -17.34 -13.35
N THR A 482 16.81 -16.62 -12.35
CA THR A 482 18.11 -15.93 -12.46
C THR A 482 19.28 -16.94 -12.55
N MET A 483 19.22 -18.03 -11.79
CA MET A 483 20.23 -19.11 -11.92
C MET A 483 20.27 -19.67 -13.34
N ARG A 484 19.11 -19.86 -13.99
CA ARG A 484 19.03 -20.27 -15.40
C ARG A 484 19.66 -19.25 -16.33
N VAL A 485 19.30 -17.98 -16.20
CA VAL A 485 19.84 -16.88 -17.02
C VAL A 485 21.37 -16.82 -16.88
N ARG A 486 21.90 -16.87 -15.65
CA ARG A 486 23.33 -16.89 -15.37
C ARG A 486 24.03 -18.05 -16.06
N THR A 487 23.49 -19.25 -15.95
CA THR A 487 24.06 -20.47 -16.59
C THR A 487 24.11 -20.33 -18.11
N ILE A 488 23.01 -19.83 -18.71
CA ILE A 488 22.90 -19.64 -20.16
C ILE A 488 23.87 -18.55 -20.64
N ALA A 489 23.95 -17.42 -19.94
CA ALA A 489 24.84 -16.33 -20.31
C ALA A 489 26.31 -16.77 -20.29
N LEU A 490 26.76 -17.44 -19.23
CA LEU A 490 28.13 -17.98 -19.12
C LEU A 490 28.46 -18.94 -20.27
N GLU A 491 27.54 -19.83 -20.59
CA GLU A 491 27.76 -20.79 -21.69
C GLU A 491 27.84 -20.11 -23.05
N LEU A 492 26.96 -19.11 -23.32
CA LEU A 492 26.95 -18.36 -24.57
C LEU A 492 28.14 -17.40 -24.72
N MET A 493 28.78 -17.01 -23.61
CA MET A 493 30.04 -16.26 -23.59
C MET A 493 31.27 -17.19 -23.80
N GLY A 494 31.09 -18.50 -23.87
CA GLY A 494 32.20 -19.48 -23.96
C GLY A 494 32.88 -19.76 -22.62
N ARG A 495 32.34 -19.28 -21.50
CA ARG A 495 32.86 -19.52 -20.12
C ARG A 495 32.35 -20.86 -19.59
N HIS A 496 32.60 -21.94 -20.35
CA HIS A 496 32.01 -23.26 -20.13
C HIS A 496 32.23 -23.82 -18.70
N ALA A 497 33.44 -23.71 -18.16
CA ALA A 497 33.76 -24.22 -16.81
C ALA A 497 32.88 -23.55 -15.73
N GLU A 498 32.62 -22.23 -15.86
CA GLU A 498 31.76 -21.48 -14.95
C GLU A 498 30.28 -21.78 -15.19
N ALA A 499 29.90 -22.02 -16.45
CA ALA A 499 28.54 -22.44 -16.79
C ALA A 499 28.18 -23.79 -16.15
N VAL A 500 29.10 -24.75 -16.15
CA VAL A 500 28.93 -26.05 -15.48
C VAL A 500 28.75 -25.88 -13.96
N GLN A 501 29.58 -25.06 -13.32
CA GLN A 501 29.42 -24.77 -11.88
C GLN A 501 28.06 -24.08 -11.57
N ALA A 502 27.61 -23.18 -12.44
CA ALA A 502 26.30 -22.53 -12.32
C ALA A 502 25.15 -23.54 -12.49
N ALA A 503 25.26 -24.45 -13.45
CA ALA A 503 24.32 -25.55 -13.69
C ALA A 503 24.24 -26.51 -12.48
N GLU A 504 25.37 -26.83 -11.85
CA GLU A 504 25.40 -27.64 -10.63
C GLU A 504 24.68 -26.92 -9.47
N SER A 505 24.84 -25.60 -9.37
CA SER A 505 24.13 -24.79 -8.35
C SER A 505 22.63 -24.76 -8.59
N LEU A 506 22.21 -24.64 -9.85
CA LEU A 506 20.80 -24.72 -10.24
C LEU A 506 20.22 -26.10 -9.88
N ARG A 507 20.93 -27.20 -10.20
CA ARG A 507 20.49 -28.57 -9.87
C ARG A 507 20.47 -28.87 -8.36
N ARG A 508 21.31 -28.23 -7.56
CA ARG A 508 21.22 -28.32 -6.09
C ARG A 508 19.98 -27.65 -5.55
N HIS A 509 19.53 -26.60 -6.23
CA HIS A 509 18.31 -25.87 -5.88
C HIS A 509 17.05 -26.62 -6.35
N ASP A 510 17.07 -27.13 -7.58
CA ASP A 510 15.98 -27.89 -8.20
C ASP A 510 16.58 -29.20 -8.78
N ARG A 511 16.40 -30.30 -8.04
CA ARG A 511 17.00 -31.59 -8.40
C ARG A 511 16.38 -32.24 -9.64
N ASP A 512 15.11 -31.89 -9.89
CA ASP A 512 14.32 -32.46 -10.98
C ASP A 512 14.34 -31.56 -12.24
N PHE A 513 15.16 -30.50 -12.22
CA PHE A 513 15.29 -29.60 -13.34
C PHE A 513 15.95 -30.27 -14.54
N THR A 514 15.23 -30.34 -15.66
CA THR A 514 15.69 -30.94 -16.93
C THR A 514 15.41 -29.99 -18.09
N VAL A 515 16.12 -30.19 -19.20
CA VAL A 515 15.91 -29.39 -20.42
C VAL A 515 14.55 -29.68 -21.02
N ALA A 516 14.06 -30.91 -21.00
CA ALA A 516 12.72 -31.26 -21.48
C ALA A 516 11.64 -30.57 -20.61
N GLY A 517 11.80 -30.61 -19.29
CA GLY A 517 10.89 -29.91 -18.36
C GLY A 517 10.89 -28.40 -18.59
N TYR A 518 12.07 -27.80 -18.82
CA TYR A 518 12.20 -26.39 -19.18
C TYR A 518 11.43 -26.06 -20.47
N LEU A 519 11.65 -26.82 -21.57
CA LEU A 519 10.96 -26.60 -22.85
C LEU A 519 9.44 -26.85 -22.77
N ALA A 520 9.00 -27.77 -21.92
CA ALA A 520 7.57 -28.03 -21.73
C ALA A 520 6.84 -26.89 -21.00
N ALA A 521 7.56 -26.13 -20.15
CA ALA A 521 6.94 -25.13 -19.28
C ALA A 521 7.27 -23.67 -19.65
N HIS A 522 8.38 -23.42 -20.36
CA HIS A 522 8.89 -22.06 -20.55
C HIS A 522 8.21 -21.38 -21.75
N PRO A 523 7.72 -20.13 -21.60
CA PRO A 523 7.01 -19.41 -22.69
C PRO A 523 7.84 -19.23 -23.96
N ALA A 524 9.17 -19.14 -23.86
CA ALA A 524 10.06 -19.01 -25.02
C ALA A 524 10.23 -20.31 -25.83
N ALA A 525 9.75 -21.46 -25.34
CA ALA A 525 9.98 -22.77 -25.99
C ALA A 525 9.47 -22.84 -27.45
N SER A 526 8.41 -22.11 -27.76
CA SER A 526 7.85 -22.00 -29.13
C SER A 526 8.69 -21.13 -30.07
N TYR A 527 9.72 -20.46 -29.56
CA TYR A 527 10.55 -19.51 -30.30
C TYR A 527 11.99 -20.03 -30.41
N ARG A 528 12.73 -19.51 -31.41
CA ARG A 528 14.14 -19.83 -31.58
C ARG A 528 14.95 -19.54 -30.33
N THR A 529 14.68 -18.43 -29.68
CA THR A 529 15.36 -17.99 -28.45
C THR A 529 15.31 -19.05 -27.34
N GLY A 530 14.14 -19.64 -27.10
CA GLY A 530 13.99 -20.68 -26.08
C GLY A 530 14.76 -21.96 -26.41
N ASN A 531 14.82 -22.33 -27.70
CA ASN A 531 15.61 -23.47 -28.15
C ASN A 531 17.12 -23.21 -28.04
N ASP A 532 17.57 -21.99 -28.34
CA ASP A 532 18.97 -21.60 -28.18
C ASP A 532 19.40 -21.64 -26.68
N TRP A 533 18.50 -21.17 -25.78
CA TRP A 533 18.70 -21.23 -24.33
C TRP A 533 18.71 -22.68 -23.81
N ALA A 534 17.80 -23.53 -24.29
CA ALA A 534 17.77 -24.94 -23.97
C ALA A 534 19.08 -25.66 -24.39
N ASN A 535 19.59 -25.34 -25.58
CA ASN A 535 20.86 -25.86 -26.05
C ASN A 535 22.05 -25.39 -25.18
N ALA A 536 22.04 -24.16 -24.70
CA ALA A 536 23.07 -23.67 -23.78
C ALA A 536 23.01 -24.41 -22.44
N LEU A 537 21.80 -24.60 -21.86
CA LEU A 537 21.62 -25.39 -20.63
C LEU A 537 22.14 -26.84 -20.79
N ARG A 538 21.84 -27.45 -21.94
CA ARG A 538 22.32 -28.82 -22.26
C ARG A 538 23.85 -28.90 -22.31
N ARG A 539 24.50 -27.93 -22.98
CA ARG A 539 25.98 -27.84 -23.03
C ARG A 539 26.59 -27.58 -21.65
N ALA A 540 25.91 -26.80 -20.79
CA ALA A 540 26.35 -26.58 -19.41
C ALA A 540 26.14 -27.80 -18.48
N GLY A 541 25.61 -28.93 -18.97
CA GLY A 541 25.47 -30.17 -18.22
C GLY A 541 24.12 -30.38 -17.53
N ILE A 542 23.07 -29.62 -17.91
CA ILE A 542 21.71 -29.93 -17.49
C ILE A 542 21.19 -31.13 -18.27
N PRO A 543 20.64 -32.18 -17.60
CA PRO A 543 20.17 -33.41 -18.28
C PRO A 543 18.96 -33.11 -19.18
N ASP A 544 18.77 -33.89 -20.23
CA ASP A 544 17.62 -33.76 -21.11
C ASP A 544 16.33 -34.22 -20.45
N THR A 545 16.35 -35.31 -19.66
CA THR A 545 15.20 -35.95 -18.99
C THR A 545 15.53 -36.31 -17.56
#